data_265cf3956b785ff5064a9a3078e5638a
#
_entry.id   265cf3956b785ff5064a9a3078e5638a
#
_cell.length_a   1.000
_cell.length_b   1.000
_cell.length_c   1.000
_cell.angle_alpha   90.00
_cell.angle_beta   90.00
_cell.angle_gamma   90.00
#
_symmetry.space_group_name_H-M   'P 1'
#
loop_
_entity.id
_entity.type
_entity.pdbx_description
1 polymer ?
#
loop_
_entity_poly.entity_id
_entity_poly.type
_entity_poly.pdbx_seq_one_letter_code
_entity_poly.pdbx_strand_id
1 'polypeptide(L)'
;YGPLSTNTLDLILPKNLIDGAPVPLIVFVHGGYWQELSKKESLFLGKQILDEGYAFAAIDYSLCPSVKIEQIVDECRMALSWLKSAGSSYGYDSEKIILTGSSAGAHLSAMCSLTDNHEATSASYIPAATVLVSGIYELEPLIHTSINDALKMSKDSAIVLSPLFKNLKFFPQTLITWGENETDEFKHQSQAFAQNLMGDGILVETCEVSGKNHFDIILDLANKNGTLGKKFYKLIEDVCS
;
A
#
# COMPACT_ATOMS: atom_id res chain seq x y z
N TYR A 1 12.60 -8.60 8.47
CA TYR A 1 11.66 -9.50 7.82
C TYR A 1 12.32 -10.35 6.72
N GLY A 2 13.50 -10.00 6.30
CA GLY A 2 14.24 -10.72 5.26
C GLY A 2 15.75 -10.64 5.47
N PRO A 3 16.55 -11.23 4.54
CA PRO A 3 18.00 -11.38 4.72
C PRO A 3 18.81 -10.13 4.36
N LEU A 4 18.25 -9.16 3.63
CA LEU A 4 18.96 -7.96 3.20
C LEU A 4 18.92 -6.89 4.29
N SER A 5 19.93 -6.01 4.31
CA SER A 5 19.96 -4.87 5.25
C SER A 5 18.81 -3.88 5.08
N THR A 6 18.20 -3.86 3.88
CA THR A 6 17.01 -3.07 3.55
C THR A 6 15.70 -3.75 3.98
N ASN A 7 15.72 -5.06 4.25
CA ASN A 7 14.54 -5.82 4.67
C ASN A 7 14.20 -5.55 6.14
N THR A 8 13.93 -4.31 6.46
CA THR A 8 13.57 -3.84 7.80
C THR A 8 12.21 -3.14 7.80
N LEU A 9 11.57 -3.10 8.93
CA LEU A 9 10.35 -2.33 9.16
C LEU A 9 10.40 -1.72 10.56
N ASP A 10 9.65 -0.64 10.75
CA ASP A 10 9.37 -0.11 12.08
C ASP A 10 7.96 -0.54 12.47
N LEU A 11 7.84 -1.28 13.57
CA LEU A 11 6.55 -1.68 14.15
C LEU A 11 6.34 -0.90 15.45
N ILE A 12 5.26 -0.15 15.52
CA ILE A 12 4.92 0.70 16.66
C ILE A 12 3.56 0.26 17.20
N LEU A 13 3.49 -0.01 18.47
CA LEU A 13 2.31 -0.54 19.14
C LEU A 13 1.70 0.53 20.07
N PRO A 14 0.36 0.61 20.19
CA PRO A 14 -0.28 1.50 21.13
C PRO A 14 0.02 1.07 22.57
N LYS A 15 0.10 2.03 23.48
CA LYS A 15 0.51 1.80 24.89
C LYS A 15 -0.40 0.83 25.64
N ASN A 16 -1.64 0.69 25.24
CA ASN A 16 -2.69 -0.08 25.95
C ASN A 16 -2.87 -1.52 25.43
N LEU A 17 -1.94 -2.04 24.63
CA LEU A 17 -2.00 -3.43 24.12
C LEU A 17 -1.89 -4.49 25.21
N ILE A 18 -1.36 -4.15 26.39
CA ILE A 18 -0.96 -5.14 27.43
C ILE A 18 -2.17 -5.80 28.11
N ASP A 19 -3.35 -5.12 28.11
CA ASP A 19 -4.54 -5.59 28.82
C ASP A 19 -5.80 -5.75 27.93
N GLY A 20 -5.67 -5.66 26.58
CA GLY A 20 -6.80 -5.61 25.66
C GLY A 20 -6.81 -6.70 24.59
N ALA A 21 -7.89 -6.74 23.83
CA ALA A 21 -8.00 -7.54 22.61
C ALA A 21 -6.96 -7.09 21.57
N PRO A 22 -6.49 -8.01 20.69
CA PRO A 22 -5.58 -7.63 19.58
C PRO A 22 -6.17 -6.51 18.74
N VAL A 23 -5.34 -5.51 18.38
CA VAL A 23 -5.75 -4.34 17.62
C VAL A 23 -5.40 -4.49 16.14
N PRO A 24 -6.12 -3.84 15.21
CA PRO A 24 -5.76 -3.81 13.80
C PRO A 24 -4.35 -3.24 13.58
N LEU A 25 -3.69 -3.70 12.53
CA LEU A 25 -2.39 -3.21 12.09
C LEU A 25 -2.52 -2.43 10.79
N ILE A 26 -2.09 -1.18 10.79
CA ILE A 26 -1.97 -0.34 9.60
C ILE A 26 -0.53 -0.44 9.10
N VAL A 27 -0.35 -0.93 7.88
CA VAL A 27 0.96 -1.08 7.24
C VAL A 27 1.10 -0.03 6.16
N PHE A 28 2.17 0.74 6.19
CA PHE A 28 2.45 1.77 5.19
C PHE A 28 3.68 1.43 4.35
N VAL A 29 3.52 1.55 3.02
CA VAL A 29 4.56 1.38 2.01
C VAL A 29 4.85 2.74 1.38
N HIS A 30 6.09 3.19 1.47
CA HIS A 30 6.49 4.51 0.95
C HIS A 30 6.53 4.56 -0.59
N GLY A 31 6.45 5.78 -1.13
CA GLY A 31 6.59 6.06 -2.55
C GLY A 31 8.04 6.28 -2.98
N GLY A 32 8.26 7.23 -3.93
CA GLY A 32 9.59 7.62 -4.41
C GLY A 32 10.00 6.90 -5.69
N TYR A 33 9.06 6.56 -6.57
CA TYR A 33 9.31 5.88 -7.86
C TYR A 33 10.22 4.65 -7.78
N TRP A 34 10.17 3.92 -6.65
CA TRP A 34 11.03 2.75 -6.35
C TRP A 34 12.54 3.07 -6.30
N GLN A 35 12.92 4.35 -6.24
CA GLN A 35 14.30 4.86 -6.32
C GLN A 35 14.72 5.67 -5.10
N GLU A 36 13.76 6.20 -4.35
CA GLU A 36 13.98 7.17 -3.29
C GLU A 36 13.11 6.88 -2.07
N LEU A 37 13.38 7.62 -0.99
CA LEU A 37 12.70 7.54 0.29
C LEU A 37 13.01 6.25 1.07
N SER A 38 12.40 6.15 2.24
CA SER A 38 12.54 5.03 3.16
C SER A 38 11.34 4.97 4.11
N LYS A 39 11.29 3.97 4.98
CA LYS A 39 10.29 3.90 6.05
C LYS A 39 10.26 5.12 6.97
N LYS A 40 11.36 5.89 7.07
CA LYS A 40 11.44 7.08 7.94
C LYS A 40 10.47 8.17 7.52
N GLU A 41 10.31 8.38 6.22
CA GLU A 41 9.36 9.35 5.66
C GLU A 41 7.91 8.91 5.87
N SER A 42 7.67 7.65 6.28
CA SER A 42 6.33 7.09 6.55
C SER A 42 5.84 7.31 7.97
N LEU A 43 6.71 7.69 8.90
CA LEU A 43 6.39 7.77 10.34
C LEU A 43 5.42 8.89 10.69
N PHE A 44 5.16 9.84 9.80
CA PHE A 44 4.22 10.93 10.02
C PHE A 44 2.80 10.45 10.37
N LEU A 45 2.39 9.29 9.81
CA LEU A 45 1.08 8.69 10.04
C LEU A 45 1.00 7.97 11.40
N GLY A 46 2.13 7.47 11.90
CA GLY A 46 2.18 6.58 13.05
C GLY A 46 1.55 7.16 14.31
N LYS A 47 1.82 8.44 14.61
CA LYS A 47 1.26 9.07 15.82
C LYS A 47 -0.27 9.04 15.83
N GLN A 48 -0.92 9.45 14.74
CA GLN A 48 -2.38 9.50 14.65
C GLN A 48 -3.00 8.10 14.73
N ILE A 49 -2.39 7.11 14.08
CA ILE A 49 -2.84 5.71 14.14
C ILE A 49 -2.78 5.17 15.57
N LEU A 50 -1.68 5.45 16.29
CA LEU A 50 -1.51 5.03 17.68
C LEU A 50 -2.47 5.74 18.63
N ASP A 51 -2.75 7.04 18.42
CA ASP A 51 -3.69 7.81 19.23
C ASP A 51 -5.13 7.26 19.11
N GLU A 52 -5.47 6.61 17.96
CA GLU A 52 -6.74 5.90 17.75
C GLU A 52 -6.72 4.46 18.28
N GLY A 53 -5.62 4.00 18.85
CA GLY A 53 -5.49 2.67 19.47
C GLY A 53 -5.13 1.55 18.49
N TYR A 54 -4.70 1.86 17.26
CA TYR A 54 -4.26 0.89 16.26
C TYR A 54 -2.74 0.71 16.27
N ALA A 55 -2.24 -0.44 15.84
CA ALA A 55 -0.83 -0.66 15.59
C ALA A 55 -0.43 -0.10 14.23
N PHE A 56 0.83 0.33 14.09
CA PHE A 56 1.37 0.89 12.86
C PHE A 56 2.67 0.21 12.47
N ALA A 57 2.85 -0.10 11.18
CA ALA A 57 4.12 -0.54 10.64
C ALA A 57 4.48 0.26 9.38
N ALA A 58 5.75 0.65 9.27
CA ALA A 58 6.32 1.23 8.05
C ALA A 58 7.35 0.27 7.48
N ILE A 59 7.16 -0.17 6.23
CA ILE A 59 8.06 -1.10 5.53
C ILE A 59 9.13 -0.31 4.79
N ASP A 60 10.39 -0.76 4.92
CA ASP A 60 11.49 -0.41 4.05
C ASP A 60 11.66 -1.49 2.97
N TYR A 61 12.30 -1.15 1.85
CA TYR A 61 12.60 -2.09 0.77
C TYR A 61 13.82 -1.60 -0.02
N SER A 62 14.43 -2.49 -0.81
CA SER A 62 15.55 -2.14 -1.69
C SER A 62 15.11 -1.22 -2.82
N LEU A 63 16.01 -0.35 -3.29
CA LEU A 63 15.72 0.66 -4.31
C LEU A 63 16.38 0.34 -5.64
N CYS A 64 15.73 0.73 -6.74
CA CYS A 64 16.35 0.80 -8.05
C CYS A 64 17.44 1.89 -8.06
N PRO A 65 18.53 1.75 -8.83
CA PRO A 65 18.81 0.67 -9.76
C PRO A 65 19.52 -0.55 -9.14
N SER A 66 19.71 -0.59 -7.80
CA SER A 66 20.41 -1.69 -7.13
C SER A 66 19.68 -3.03 -7.28
N VAL A 67 18.36 -2.97 -7.37
CA VAL A 67 17.47 -4.12 -7.62
C VAL A 67 16.43 -3.75 -8.70
N LYS A 68 15.69 -4.74 -9.17
CA LYS A 68 14.54 -4.54 -10.06
C LYS A 68 13.24 -4.42 -9.26
N ILE A 69 12.17 -3.86 -9.87
CA ILE A 69 10.87 -3.70 -9.22
C ILE A 69 10.28 -5.05 -8.81
N GLU A 70 10.49 -6.12 -9.59
CA GLU A 70 10.06 -7.47 -9.25
C GLU A 70 10.57 -7.91 -7.88
N GLN A 71 11.86 -7.65 -7.60
CA GLN A 71 12.45 -7.96 -6.29
C GLN A 71 11.85 -7.09 -5.19
N ILE A 72 11.57 -5.82 -5.45
CA ILE A 72 10.92 -4.92 -4.48
C ILE A 72 9.52 -5.46 -4.11
N VAL A 73 8.75 -5.92 -5.09
CA VAL A 73 7.45 -6.55 -4.85
C VAL A 73 7.59 -7.78 -3.95
N ASP A 74 8.59 -8.64 -4.22
CA ASP A 74 8.84 -9.83 -3.41
C ASP A 74 9.29 -9.47 -1.97
N GLU A 75 10.10 -8.43 -1.81
CA GLU A 75 10.50 -7.91 -0.48
C GLU A 75 9.29 -7.40 0.31
N CYS A 76 8.37 -6.67 -0.32
CA CYS A 76 7.12 -6.22 0.31
C CYS A 76 6.21 -7.40 0.69
N ARG A 77 6.10 -8.42 -0.16
CA ARG A 77 5.37 -9.67 0.15
C ARG A 77 5.98 -10.41 1.34
N MET A 78 7.31 -10.50 1.42
CA MET A 78 8.01 -11.07 2.57
C MET A 78 7.71 -10.29 3.86
N ALA A 79 7.68 -8.95 3.80
CA ALA A 79 7.34 -8.12 4.95
C ALA A 79 5.92 -8.38 5.44
N LEU A 80 4.95 -8.47 4.52
CA LEU A 80 3.55 -8.79 4.87
C LEU A 80 3.41 -10.20 5.46
N SER A 81 4.11 -11.20 4.89
CA SER A 81 4.13 -12.56 5.41
C SER A 81 4.72 -12.61 6.82
N TRP A 82 5.79 -11.87 7.06
CA TRP A 82 6.37 -11.73 8.39
C TRP A 82 5.37 -11.08 9.37
N LEU A 83 4.75 -9.96 9.00
CA LEU A 83 3.75 -9.29 9.82
C LEU A 83 2.55 -10.22 10.10
N LYS A 84 2.10 -10.99 9.11
CA LYS A 84 1.04 -12.00 9.32
C LYS A 84 1.42 -13.02 10.38
N SER A 85 2.64 -13.51 10.37
CA SER A 85 3.11 -14.51 11.33
C SER A 85 3.43 -13.96 12.71
N ALA A 86 3.76 -12.67 12.81
CA ALA A 86 4.24 -12.03 14.03
C ALA A 86 3.13 -11.51 14.96
N GLY A 87 1.88 -11.40 14.49
CA GLY A 87 0.77 -10.76 15.20
C GLY A 87 0.59 -11.23 16.63
N SER A 88 0.54 -12.54 16.85
CA SER A 88 0.39 -13.13 18.19
C SER A 88 1.54 -12.79 19.16
N SER A 89 2.76 -12.59 18.63
CA SER A 89 3.94 -12.26 19.43
C SER A 89 3.99 -10.78 19.83
N TYR A 90 3.35 -9.91 19.06
CA TYR A 90 3.35 -8.45 19.27
C TYR A 90 1.99 -7.91 19.72
N GLY A 91 0.92 -8.71 19.72
CA GLY A 91 -0.38 -8.34 20.27
C GLY A 91 -1.28 -7.54 19.32
N TYR A 92 -1.00 -7.51 18.01
CA TYR A 92 -1.95 -7.03 17.01
C TYR A 92 -2.67 -8.19 16.31
N ASP A 93 -3.83 -7.88 15.72
CA ASP A 93 -4.64 -8.84 14.98
C ASP A 93 -4.10 -9.04 13.56
N SER A 94 -3.46 -10.17 13.32
CA SER A 94 -2.89 -10.49 12.01
C SER A 94 -3.93 -10.77 10.93
N GLU A 95 -5.21 -10.95 11.28
CA GLU A 95 -6.31 -11.04 10.29
C GLU A 95 -6.80 -9.63 9.88
N LYS A 96 -6.49 -8.60 10.65
CA LYS A 96 -6.93 -7.20 10.44
C LYS A 96 -5.75 -6.30 10.06
N ILE A 97 -5.00 -6.69 9.03
CA ILE A 97 -3.94 -5.87 8.44
C ILE A 97 -4.53 -5.04 7.30
N ILE A 98 -4.45 -3.72 7.41
CA ILE A 98 -4.80 -2.76 6.36
C ILE A 98 -3.52 -2.28 5.70
N LEU A 99 -3.35 -2.59 4.41
CA LEU A 99 -2.17 -2.23 3.64
C LEU A 99 -2.39 -0.90 2.95
N THR A 100 -1.53 0.07 3.24
CA THR A 100 -1.63 1.44 2.74
C THR A 100 -0.35 1.83 2.02
N GLY A 101 -0.47 2.55 0.91
CA GLY A 101 0.69 3.06 0.19
C GLY A 101 0.38 4.33 -0.59
N SER A 102 1.42 5.08 -0.93
CA SER A 102 1.32 6.29 -1.75
C SER A 102 2.21 6.19 -2.98
N SER A 103 1.71 6.62 -4.15
CA SER A 103 2.49 6.65 -5.39
C SER A 103 3.04 5.27 -5.75
N ALA A 104 4.36 5.10 -5.87
CA ALA A 104 5.00 3.80 -6.05
C ALA A 104 4.68 2.82 -4.89
N GLY A 105 4.46 3.32 -3.67
CA GLY A 105 4.00 2.50 -2.54
C GLY A 105 2.57 1.98 -2.71
N ALA A 106 1.68 2.76 -3.35
CA ALA A 106 0.35 2.28 -3.70
C ALA A 106 0.40 1.20 -4.79
N HIS A 107 1.29 1.34 -5.78
CA HIS A 107 1.59 0.28 -6.74
C HIS A 107 2.05 -1.01 -6.03
N LEU A 108 3.05 -0.91 -5.14
CA LEU A 108 3.57 -2.06 -4.39
C LEU A 108 2.47 -2.70 -3.53
N SER A 109 1.64 -1.88 -2.87
CA SER A 109 0.49 -2.36 -2.10
C SER A 109 -0.53 -3.09 -2.97
N ALA A 110 -0.80 -2.58 -4.18
CA ALA A 110 -1.67 -3.25 -5.14
C ALA A 110 -1.06 -4.58 -5.60
N MET A 111 0.22 -4.62 -5.97
CA MET A 111 0.92 -5.85 -6.38
C MET A 111 0.97 -6.91 -5.26
N CYS A 112 1.09 -6.49 -4.02
CA CYS A 112 1.07 -7.38 -2.85
C CYS A 112 -0.33 -7.94 -2.53
N SER A 113 -1.38 -7.26 -2.97
CA SER A 113 -2.78 -7.66 -2.75
C SER A 113 -3.33 -8.59 -3.84
N LEU A 114 -2.54 -8.86 -4.88
CA LEU A 114 -2.89 -9.81 -5.95
C LEU A 114 -2.66 -11.25 -5.50
N THR A 115 -3.57 -12.14 -5.92
CA THR A 115 -3.36 -13.59 -5.81
C THR A 115 -2.89 -14.12 -7.17
N ASP A 116 -1.73 -14.75 -7.19
CA ASP A 116 -1.33 -15.49 -8.38
C ASP A 116 -2.21 -16.73 -8.54
N ASN A 117 -2.82 -16.91 -9.72
CA ASN A 117 -3.77 -17.98 -10.02
C ASN A 117 -3.21 -19.40 -9.96
N HIS A 118 -1.92 -19.60 -9.68
CA HIS A 118 -1.28 -20.89 -9.84
C HIS A 118 -0.68 -21.52 -8.58
N GLU A 119 -0.48 -20.74 -7.53
CA GLU A 119 -0.08 -21.34 -6.27
C GLU A 119 -0.61 -20.47 -5.11
N ALA A 120 -1.67 -20.90 -4.45
CA ALA A 120 -1.83 -20.62 -3.04
C ALA A 120 -0.67 -21.28 -2.30
N THR A 121 0.56 -20.85 -2.59
CA THR A 121 1.68 -21.16 -1.73
C THR A 121 1.35 -20.51 -0.40
N SER A 122 1.63 -21.21 0.68
CA SER A 122 1.45 -20.77 2.07
C SER A 122 2.13 -19.43 2.42
N ALA A 123 2.62 -18.69 1.44
CA ALA A 123 3.35 -17.42 1.53
C ALA A 123 2.58 -16.18 1.02
N SER A 124 1.45 -16.30 0.32
CA SER A 124 0.70 -15.11 -0.12
C SER A 124 -0.37 -14.76 0.90
N TYR A 125 -0.12 -13.72 1.66
CA TYR A 125 -1.10 -13.11 2.55
C TYR A 125 -1.86 -11.99 1.83
N ILE A 126 -3.19 -12.05 1.84
CA ILE A 126 -4.05 -10.97 1.35
C ILE A 126 -4.42 -10.09 2.55
N PRO A 127 -4.17 -8.77 2.50
CA PRO A 127 -4.60 -7.86 3.56
C PRO A 127 -6.13 -7.81 3.67
N ALA A 128 -6.66 -7.45 4.83
CA ALA A 128 -8.10 -7.32 5.06
C ALA A 128 -8.70 -6.17 4.24
N ALA A 129 -7.93 -5.10 4.01
CA ALA A 129 -8.29 -4.00 3.12
C ALA A 129 -7.03 -3.32 2.57
N THR A 130 -7.19 -2.51 1.51
CA THR A 130 -6.14 -1.65 0.98
C THR A 130 -6.55 -0.19 0.91
N VAL A 131 -5.57 0.71 1.07
CA VAL A 131 -5.72 2.15 0.85
C VAL A 131 -4.64 2.63 -0.11
N LEU A 132 -5.03 2.99 -1.30
CA LEU A 132 -4.14 3.27 -2.42
C LEU A 132 -4.21 4.75 -2.77
N VAL A 133 -3.18 5.50 -2.39
CA VAL A 133 -3.13 6.96 -2.55
C VAL A 133 -2.29 7.31 -3.77
N SER A 134 -2.90 7.92 -4.78
CA SER A 134 -2.21 8.44 -5.99
C SER A 134 -1.31 7.39 -6.64
N GLY A 135 -1.83 6.17 -6.82
CA GLY A 135 -1.05 5.01 -7.26
C GLY A 135 -0.70 5.02 -8.75
N ILE A 136 0.22 4.15 -9.11
CA ILE A 136 0.61 3.86 -10.49
C ILE A 136 0.17 2.42 -10.78
N TYR A 137 -0.74 2.24 -11.74
CA TYR A 137 -1.34 0.92 -12.01
C TYR A 137 -1.05 0.39 -13.41
N GLU A 138 -0.53 1.26 -14.29
CA GLU A 138 0.00 0.94 -15.60
C GLU A 138 1.42 1.53 -15.72
N LEU A 139 2.42 0.68 -15.94
CA LEU A 139 3.84 1.09 -15.94
C LEU A 139 4.38 1.36 -17.34
N GLU A 140 3.68 0.95 -18.42
CA GLU A 140 4.16 1.16 -19.78
C GLU A 140 4.47 2.62 -20.11
N PRO A 141 3.67 3.64 -19.71
CA PRO A 141 3.98 5.03 -19.97
C PRO A 141 5.33 5.50 -19.38
N LEU A 142 5.78 4.91 -18.28
CA LEU A 142 7.03 5.28 -17.63
C LEU A 142 8.27 4.87 -18.44
N ILE A 143 8.17 3.88 -19.35
CA ILE A 143 9.30 3.39 -20.16
C ILE A 143 9.93 4.53 -20.97
N HIS A 144 9.12 5.50 -21.37
CA HIS A 144 9.52 6.62 -22.23
C HIS A 144 9.92 7.88 -21.44
N THR A 145 10.11 7.77 -20.14
CA THR A 145 10.47 8.88 -19.24
C THR A 145 11.86 8.65 -18.64
N SER A 146 12.45 9.72 -18.08
CA SER A 146 13.69 9.63 -17.31
C SER A 146 13.59 8.74 -16.05
N ILE A 147 12.39 8.47 -15.58
CA ILE A 147 12.15 7.53 -14.48
C ILE A 147 12.71 6.15 -14.82
N ASN A 148 12.56 5.72 -16.07
CA ASN A 148 13.05 4.42 -16.51
C ASN A 148 14.58 4.31 -16.61
N ASP A 149 15.32 5.40 -16.51
CA ASP A 149 16.79 5.35 -16.51
C ASP A 149 17.36 4.51 -15.36
N ALA A 150 16.70 4.55 -14.21
CA ALA A 150 17.03 3.71 -13.06
C ALA A 150 16.26 2.39 -13.03
N LEU A 151 15.01 2.36 -13.46
CA LEU A 151 14.16 1.15 -13.41
C LEU A 151 14.56 0.10 -14.43
N LYS A 152 15.08 0.51 -15.60
CA LYS A 152 15.49 -0.38 -16.71
C LYS A 152 14.38 -1.34 -17.15
N MET A 153 13.11 -0.90 -17.08
CA MET A 153 11.99 -1.73 -17.52
C MET A 153 11.98 -1.90 -19.03
N SER A 154 11.70 -3.11 -19.48
CA SER A 154 11.24 -3.40 -20.82
C SER A 154 9.72 -3.28 -20.90
N LYS A 155 9.17 -3.27 -22.12
CA LYS A 155 7.71 -3.30 -22.31
C LYS A 155 7.07 -4.52 -21.64
N ASP A 156 7.68 -5.69 -21.77
CA ASP A 156 7.16 -6.93 -21.19
C ASP A 156 7.16 -6.86 -19.66
N SER A 157 8.27 -6.38 -19.05
CA SER A 157 8.31 -6.22 -17.58
C SER A 157 7.31 -5.18 -17.07
N ALA A 158 7.11 -4.08 -17.80
CA ALA A 158 6.12 -3.07 -17.43
C ALA A 158 4.70 -3.65 -17.44
N ILE A 159 4.33 -4.44 -18.45
CA ILE A 159 3.02 -5.13 -18.51
C ILE A 159 2.88 -6.11 -17.33
N VAL A 160 3.92 -6.91 -17.06
CA VAL A 160 3.91 -7.87 -15.94
C VAL A 160 3.78 -7.17 -14.59
N LEU A 161 4.36 -6.00 -14.43
CA LEU A 161 4.33 -5.21 -13.20
C LEU A 161 3.13 -4.26 -13.10
N SER A 162 2.23 -4.22 -14.08
CA SER A 162 1.05 -3.34 -14.04
C SER A 162 -0.14 -4.05 -13.38
N PRO A 163 -0.58 -3.62 -12.18
CA PRO A 163 -1.76 -4.18 -11.51
C PRO A 163 -3.02 -4.10 -12.37
N LEU A 164 -3.13 -3.07 -13.24
CA LEU A 164 -4.28 -2.84 -14.12
C LEU A 164 -4.58 -4.03 -15.04
N PHE A 165 -3.58 -4.85 -15.38
CA PHE A 165 -3.69 -5.99 -16.30
C PHE A 165 -3.72 -7.36 -15.60
N LYS A 166 -3.90 -7.37 -14.27
CA LYS A 166 -3.90 -8.59 -13.46
C LYS A 166 -5.31 -9.12 -13.21
N ASN A 167 -5.38 -10.35 -12.75
CA ASN A 167 -6.62 -10.91 -12.23
C ASN A 167 -6.90 -10.33 -10.85
N LEU A 168 -8.04 -9.66 -10.71
CA LEU A 168 -8.41 -8.90 -9.51
C LEU A 168 -9.46 -9.62 -8.64
N LYS A 169 -9.87 -10.83 -9.03
CA LYS A 169 -11.03 -11.55 -8.46
C LYS A 169 -11.04 -11.67 -6.93
N PHE A 170 -9.87 -11.74 -6.28
CA PHE A 170 -9.75 -11.89 -4.83
C PHE A 170 -9.08 -10.68 -4.18
N PHE A 171 -9.06 -9.55 -4.88
CA PHE A 171 -8.51 -8.32 -4.34
C PHE A 171 -9.32 -7.88 -3.11
N PRO A 172 -8.68 -7.35 -2.05
CA PRO A 172 -9.41 -6.93 -0.85
C PRO A 172 -10.28 -5.69 -1.11
N GLN A 173 -11.21 -5.40 -0.20
CA GLN A 173 -11.92 -4.12 -0.23
C GLN A 173 -10.93 -2.97 -0.21
N THR A 174 -11.23 -1.90 -0.98
CA THR A 174 -10.20 -0.91 -1.31
C THR A 174 -10.75 0.52 -1.29
N LEU A 175 -9.98 1.42 -0.69
CA LEU A 175 -10.11 2.87 -0.88
C LEU A 175 -9.04 3.34 -1.87
N ILE A 176 -9.46 3.89 -3.02
CA ILE A 176 -8.58 4.52 -4.01
C ILE A 176 -8.79 6.03 -3.99
N THR A 177 -7.71 6.79 -3.86
CA THR A 177 -7.80 8.24 -3.72
C THR A 177 -6.70 8.95 -4.51
N TRP A 178 -7.01 10.17 -4.93
CA TRP A 178 -6.09 11.08 -5.64
C TRP A 178 -6.42 12.53 -5.31
N GLY A 179 -5.46 13.42 -5.54
CA GLY A 179 -5.64 14.85 -5.33
C GLY A 179 -6.25 15.53 -6.56
N GLU A 180 -7.08 16.55 -6.32
CA GLU A 180 -7.67 17.38 -7.39
C GLU A 180 -6.59 18.02 -8.29
N ASN A 181 -5.46 18.43 -7.71
CA ASN A 181 -4.36 19.11 -8.39
C ASN A 181 -3.23 18.15 -8.84
N GLU A 182 -3.56 16.89 -9.10
CA GLU A 182 -2.63 15.94 -9.71
C GLU A 182 -2.72 15.97 -11.23
N THR A 183 -1.73 15.36 -11.89
CA THR A 183 -1.75 15.21 -13.36
C THR A 183 -2.91 14.31 -13.78
N ASP A 184 -3.40 14.52 -14.99
CA ASP A 184 -4.50 13.71 -15.55
C ASP A 184 -4.16 12.22 -15.57
N GLU A 185 -2.89 11.87 -15.71
CA GLU A 185 -2.45 10.46 -15.72
C GLU A 185 -2.66 9.75 -14.39
N PHE A 186 -2.30 10.38 -13.25
CA PHE A 186 -2.57 9.78 -11.93
C PHE A 186 -4.06 9.61 -11.67
N LYS A 187 -4.87 10.59 -12.07
CA LYS A 187 -6.33 10.51 -11.96
C LYS A 187 -6.89 9.41 -12.83
N HIS A 188 -6.48 9.36 -14.10
CA HIS A 188 -6.91 8.37 -15.07
C HIS A 188 -6.59 6.95 -14.60
N GLN A 189 -5.36 6.67 -14.23
CA GLN A 189 -4.96 5.35 -13.76
C GLN A 189 -5.69 4.92 -12.48
N SER A 190 -5.89 5.85 -11.53
CA SER A 190 -6.66 5.58 -10.30
C SER A 190 -8.11 5.22 -10.62
N GLN A 191 -8.75 5.96 -11.54
CA GLN A 191 -10.12 5.70 -11.95
C GLN A 191 -10.24 4.38 -12.73
N ALA A 192 -9.31 4.11 -13.66
CA ALA A 192 -9.30 2.88 -14.45
C ALA A 192 -9.13 1.63 -13.56
N PHE A 193 -8.21 1.68 -12.59
CA PHE A 193 -7.99 0.58 -11.67
C PHE A 193 -9.21 0.35 -10.76
N ALA A 194 -9.82 1.44 -10.25
CA ALA A 194 -11.07 1.34 -9.49
C ALA A 194 -12.20 0.69 -10.30
N GLN A 195 -12.37 1.08 -11.56
CA GLN A 195 -13.38 0.50 -12.46
C GLN A 195 -13.16 -1.00 -12.69
N ASN A 196 -11.90 -1.43 -12.89
CA ASN A 196 -11.58 -2.85 -13.08
C ASN A 196 -11.90 -3.66 -11.81
N LEU A 197 -11.52 -3.15 -10.63
CA LEU A 197 -11.86 -3.81 -9.36
C LEU A 197 -13.37 -3.93 -9.16
N MET A 198 -14.13 -2.85 -9.42
CA MET A 198 -15.61 -2.87 -9.35
C MET A 198 -16.19 -3.86 -10.36
N GLY A 199 -15.61 -3.95 -11.56
CA GLY A 199 -16.01 -4.92 -12.61
C GLY A 199 -15.83 -6.38 -12.18
N ASP A 200 -14.84 -6.66 -11.34
CA ASP A 200 -14.60 -7.98 -10.75
C ASP A 200 -15.39 -8.21 -9.43
N GLY A 201 -16.29 -7.26 -9.08
CA GLY A 201 -17.16 -7.37 -7.92
C GLY A 201 -16.51 -7.01 -6.57
N ILE A 202 -15.37 -6.34 -6.59
CA ILE A 202 -14.68 -5.88 -5.38
C ILE A 202 -15.36 -4.63 -4.83
N LEU A 203 -15.48 -4.55 -3.51
CA LEU A 203 -15.97 -3.35 -2.83
C LEU A 203 -14.90 -2.25 -2.90
N VAL A 204 -15.17 -1.21 -3.67
CA VAL A 204 -14.25 -0.08 -3.88
C VAL A 204 -14.94 1.23 -3.53
N GLU A 205 -14.29 2.02 -2.69
CA GLU A 205 -14.61 3.42 -2.49
C GLU A 205 -13.56 4.29 -3.19
N THR A 206 -14.00 5.33 -3.91
CA THR A 206 -13.09 6.30 -4.52
C THR A 206 -13.23 7.67 -3.88
N CYS A 207 -12.13 8.45 -3.90
CA CYS A 207 -12.13 9.79 -3.34
C CYS A 207 -11.14 10.71 -4.07
N GLU A 208 -11.65 11.76 -4.73
CA GLU A 208 -10.84 12.90 -5.12
C GLU A 208 -10.79 13.90 -3.96
N VAL A 209 -9.58 14.28 -3.53
CA VAL A 209 -9.40 15.20 -2.40
C VAL A 209 -9.17 16.61 -2.91
N SER A 210 -10.15 17.48 -2.67
CA SER A 210 -10.14 18.85 -3.19
C SER A 210 -8.96 19.67 -2.64
N GLY A 211 -8.34 20.46 -3.53
CA GLY A 211 -7.21 21.35 -3.24
C GLY A 211 -5.88 20.61 -3.02
N LYS A 212 -5.84 19.28 -3.04
CA LYS A 212 -4.63 18.48 -2.81
C LYS A 212 -3.90 18.15 -4.11
N ASN A 213 -2.57 18.07 -4.00
CA ASN A 213 -1.67 17.59 -5.04
C ASN A 213 -1.02 16.26 -4.62
N HIS A 214 -0.19 15.69 -5.49
CA HIS A 214 0.46 14.40 -5.30
C HIS A 214 1.28 14.27 -4.00
N PHE A 215 1.83 15.37 -3.48
CA PHE A 215 2.73 15.36 -2.34
C PHE A 215 2.05 15.65 -1.00
N ASP A 216 0.96 16.42 -1.02
CA ASP A 216 0.28 16.85 0.20
C ASP A 216 -1.01 16.08 0.52
N ILE A 217 -1.53 15.31 -0.45
CA ILE A 217 -2.70 14.45 -0.23
C ILE A 217 -2.46 13.42 0.87
N ILE A 218 -1.25 12.86 0.94
CA ILE A 218 -0.92 11.84 1.93
C ILE A 218 -1.00 12.37 3.36
N LEU A 219 -0.80 13.66 3.56
CA LEU A 219 -0.94 14.29 4.89
C LEU A 219 -2.41 14.34 5.35
N ASP A 220 -3.37 14.34 4.40
CA ASP A 220 -4.79 14.29 4.73
C ASP A 220 -5.21 12.91 5.26
N LEU A 221 -4.49 11.85 4.92
CA LEU A 221 -4.69 10.52 5.47
C LEU A 221 -4.51 10.49 7.00
N ALA A 222 -3.54 11.23 7.52
CA ALA A 222 -3.30 11.37 8.95
C ALA A 222 -4.35 12.28 9.66
N ASN A 223 -5.07 13.10 8.91
CA ASN A 223 -6.05 14.04 9.45
C ASN A 223 -7.44 13.38 9.57
N LYS A 224 -7.79 12.86 10.73
CA LYS A 224 -9.10 12.22 11.01
C LYS A 224 -10.32 13.09 10.60
N ASN A 225 -10.17 14.41 10.60
CA ASN A 225 -11.24 15.34 10.22
C ASN A 225 -11.20 15.73 8.74
N GLY A 226 -10.13 15.35 8.02
CA GLY A 226 -9.96 15.57 6.58
C GLY A 226 -10.89 14.70 5.73
N THR A 227 -10.97 15.00 4.45
CA THR A 227 -11.80 14.24 3.51
C THR A 227 -11.31 12.80 3.39
N LEU A 228 -10.01 12.61 3.18
CA LEU A 228 -9.40 11.29 3.05
C LEU A 228 -9.35 10.58 4.40
N GLY A 229 -8.95 11.26 5.48
CA GLY A 229 -8.84 10.66 6.80
C GLY A 229 -10.16 10.08 7.30
N LYS A 230 -11.30 10.78 7.11
CA LYS A 230 -12.63 10.24 7.46
C LYS A 230 -12.94 8.91 6.78
N LYS A 231 -12.63 8.80 5.48
CA LYS A 231 -12.87 7.57 4.71
C LYS A 231 -11.91 6.46 5.13
N PHE A 232 -10.66 6.82 5.38
CA PHE A 232 -9.64 5.90 5.87
C PHE A 232 -10.02 5.28 7.22
N TYR A 233 -10.37 6.10 8.22
CA TYR A 233 -10.76 5.58 9.52
C TYR A 233 -12.07 4.79 9.48
N LYS A 234 -13.03 5.22 8.63
CA LYS A 234 -14.24 4.44 8.40
C LYS A 234 -13.94 3.06 7.83
N LEU A 235 -13.04 2.96 6.84
CA LEU A 235 -12.61 1.67 6.29
C LEU A 235 -12.00 0.76 7.36
N ILE A 236 -11.17 1.31 8.26
CA ILE A 236 -10.60 0.55 9.38
C ILE A 236 -11.72 0.03 10.30
N GLU A 237 -12.69 0.88 10.66
CA GLU A 237 -13.83 0.49 11.49
C GLU A 237 -14.67 -0.61 10.83
N ASP A 238 -14.95 -0.50 9.54
CA ASP A 238 -15.72 -1.49 8.76
C ASP A 238 -15.01 -2.85 8.70
N VAL A 239 -13.66 -2.88 8.63
CA VAL A 239 -12.84 -4.11 8.68
C VAL A 239 -12.82 -4.72 10.09
N CYS A 240 -12.98 -3.90 11.12
CA CYS A 240 -12.86 -4.31 12.52
C CYS A 240 -14.19 -4.80 13.12
N SER A 241 -15.32 -4.49 12.42
CA SER A 241 -16.66 -4.89 12.86
C SER A 241 -16.92 -6.36 12.58
#